data_2156f359b019904f7f44e2e16010386a
#
_entry.id   2156f359b019904f7f44e2e16010386a
#
_cell.length_a   1.000
_cell.length_b   1.000
_cell.length_c   1.000
_cell.angle_alpha   90.00
_cell.angle_beta   90.00
_cell.angle_gamma   90.00
#
_symmetry.space_group_name_H-M   'P 1'
#
loop_
_entity.id
_entity.type
_entity.pdbx_description
1 polymer ?
#
loop_
_entity_poly.entity_id
_entity_poly.type
_entity_poly.pdbx_seq_one_letter_code
_entity_poly.pdbx_strand_id
1 'polypeptide(L)'
;MKFYMKNMLLASTMVLGATFASAETTLKLAHAAPESDLQQSMSLFFKEQVESRTDGNVIVNLFPSGQLGNDAQMIDGIRSGIIDIAMVGLNNYSGLMPESAAFTLPFMFPTRESAYQVLDGSVGQGVLDQMGEFGLRGLGFPENGYRNMTNNRGPIKVPADVKGLQMRVNNSIALNNMFAALGANPQQIPVAELYTALETGVVDAQDHPIGVTLSFKFYEVQDYLSMTQHAYSPLALAMNNGAFEGLSADEQAIVLGVSAEAVAMQRELSIAKEDDMIAALEADGMTVNRDVDGAAFQEAVKPVWEAFIKANGDKLVNAILEASK
;
A
#
# COMPACT_ATOMS: atom_id res chain seq x y z
N MET A 1 83.09 -10.63 -42.61
CA MET A 1 81.67 -10.74 -42.94
C MET A 1 80.98 -10.86 -41.63
N LYS A 2 80.37 -9.73 -41.09
CA LYS A 2 79.68 -9.68 -39.76
C LYS A 2 78.18 -9.70 -40.01
N PHE A 3 77.55 -10.74 -39.50
CA PHE A 3 76.08 -10.86 -39.50
C PHE A 3 75.51 -10.15 -38.23
N TYR A 4 74.68 -9.14 -38.45
CA TYR A 4 73.87 -8.51 -37.37
C TYR A 4 72.55 -9.21 -37.31
N MET A 5 72.26 -9.92 -36.19
CA MET A 5 70.92 -10.39 -35.84
C MET A 5 70.14 -9.27 -35.12
N LYS A 6 69.07 -8.80 -35.73
CA LYS A 6 68.12 -7.87 -35.11
C LYS A 6 67.12 -8.69 -34.25
N ASN A 7 67.19 -8.53 -32.91
CA ASN A 7 66.15 -9.02 -31.99
C ASN A 7 64.94 -8.09 -32.09
N MET A 8 63.84 -8.63 -32.55
CA MET A 8 62.49 -7.97 -32.51
C MET A 8 61.76 -8.37 -31.23
N LEU A 9 61.75 -7.49 -30.25
CA LEU A 9 60.89 -7.66 -29.05
C LEU A 9 59.44 -7.36 -29.42
N LEU A 10 58.57 -8.39 -29.40
CA LEU A 10 57.13 -8.21 -29.42
C LEU A 10 56.69 -7.84 -27.99
N ALA A 11 56.30 -6.59 -27.78
CA ALA A 11 55.61 -6.16 -26.56
C ALA A 11 54.12 -6.56 -26.65
N SER A 12 53.73 -7.62 -25.94
CA SER A 12 52.33 -7.99 -25.77
C SER A 12 51.71 -7.07 -24.70
N THR A 13 50.89 -6.12 -25.11
CA THR A 13 50.05 -5.30 -24.21
C THR A 13 48.90 -6.16 -23.74
N MET A 14 48.97 -6.69 -22.52
CA MET A 14 47.84 -7.23 -21.79
C MET A 14 46.95 -6.05 -21.34
N VAL A 15 45.80 -5.89 -21.99
CA VAL A 15 44.73 -5.02 -21.49
C VAL A 15 44.06 -5.78 -20.33
N LEU A 16 44.44 -5.46 -19.09
CA LEU A 16 43.67 -5.86 -17.90
C LEU A 16 42.35 -5.09 -17.98
N GLY A 17 41.26 -5.76 -18.37
CA GLY A 17 39.91 -5.31 -18.13
C GLY A 17 39.70 -5.22 -16.63
N ALA A 18 39.71 -4.01 -16.07
CA ALA A 18 39.26 -3.79 -14.71
C ALA A 18 37.75 -4.06 -14.68
N THR A 19 37.32 -5.25 -14.25
CA THR A 19 35.96 -5.48 -13.79
C THR A 19 35.80 -4.65 -12.51
N PHE A 20 35.14 -3.51 -12.64
CA PHE A 20 34.64 -2.82 -11.47
C PHE A 20 33.61 -3.76 -10.80
N ALA A 21 34.00 -4.41 -9.72
CA ALA A 21 33.03 -5.04 -8.83
C ALA A 21 32.14 -3.90 -8.31
N SER A 22 30.89 -3.82 -8.77
CA SER A 22 29.89 -2.98 -8.14
C SER A 22 29.78 -3.44 -6.68
N ALA A 23 29.83 -2.51 -5.74
CA ALA A 23 29.57 -2.87 -4.35
C ALA A 23 28.12 -3.33 -4.25
N GLU A 24 27.89 -4.49 -3.64
CA GLU A 24 26.56 -5.02 -3.37
C GLU A 24 25.72 -3.98 -2.59
N THR A 25 24.57 -3.62 -3.12
CA THR A 25 23.63 -2.70 -2.51
C THR A 25 22.55 -3.51 -1.80
N THR A 26 22.34 -3.26 -0.50
CA THR A 26 21.27 -3.91 0.28
C THR A 26 20.14 -2.92 0.53
N LEU A 27 18.92 -3.26 0.11
CA LEU A 27 17.70 -2.51 0.31
C LEU A 27 16.82 -3.17 1.39
N LYS A 28 16.27 -2.38 2.31
CA LYS A 28 15.30 -2.81 3.31
C LYS A 28 13.90 -2.49 2.80
N LEU A 29 13.06 -3.51 2.60
CA LEU A 29 11.66 -3.36 2.26
C LEU A 29 10.78 -3.72 3.46
N ALA A 30 9.96 -2.77 3.92
CA ALA A 30 9.12 -2.91 5.10
C ALA A 30 7.63 -2.79 4.79
N HIS A 31 6.81 -3.53 5.52
CA HIS A 31 5.34 -3.40 5.55
C HIS A 31 4.75 -3.86 6.88
N ALA A 32 3.53 -3.42 7.21
CA ALA A 32 2.87 -3.75 8.47
C ALA A 32 2.18 -5.12 8.47
N ALA A 33 1.89 -5.68 7.29
CA ALA A 33 1.13 -6.91 7.14
C ALA A 33 1.93 -8.16 7.56
N PRO A 34 1.27 -9.20 8.11
CA PRO A 34 1.92 -10.47 8.44
C PRO A 34 2.36 -11.24 7.19
N GLU A 35 3.19 -12.26 7.38
CA GLU A 35 3.77 -13.05 6.29
C GLU A 35 2.72 -13.82 5.46
N SER A 36 1.51 -14.03 6.00
CA SER A 36 0.39 -14.67 5.28
C SER A 36 -0.36 -13.73 4.32
N ASP A 37 -0.07 -12.43 4.35
CA ASP A 37 -0.75 -11.41 3.55
C ASP A 37 -0.23 -11.34 2.11
N LEU A 38 -1.06 -10.81 1.20
CA LEU A 38 -0.67 -10.57 -0.18
C LEU A 38 0.44 -9.52 -0.33
N GLN A 39 0.61 -8.62 0.64
CA GLN A 39 1.73 -7.68 0.68
C GLN A 39 3.06 -8.43 0.80
N GLN A 40 3.12 -9.48 1.61
CA GLN A 40 4.32 -10.34 1.70
C GLN A 40 4.56 -11.10 0.40
N SER A 41 3.51 -11.64 -0.23
CA SER A 41 3.62 -12.34 -1.52
C SER A 41 4.23 -11.42 -2.59
N MET A 42 3.77 -10.16 -2.64
CA MET A 42 4.33 -9.13 -3.52
C MET A 42 5.79 -8.80 -3.18
N SER A 43 6.10 -8.66 -1.90
CA SER A 43 7.46 -8.34 -1.43
C SER A 43 8.46 -9.46 -1.76
N LEU A 44 8.05 -10.72 -1.66
CA LEU A 44 8.84 -11.89 -2.06
C LEU A 44 9.09 -11.89 -3.57
N PHE A 45 8.07 -11.64 -4.38
CA PHE A 45 8.22 -11.52 -5.83
C PHE A 45 9.18 -10.38 -6.20
N PHE A 46 8.98 -9.18 -5.60
CA PHE A 46 9.86 -8.04 -5.83
C PHE A 46 11.32 -8.37 -5.51
N LYS A 47 11.58 -8.96 -4.33
CA LYS A 47 12.89 -9.42 -3.90
C LYS A 47 13.52 -10.35 -4.93
N GLU A 48 12.83 -11.44 -5.26
CA GLU A 48 13.34 -12.47 -6.16
C GLU A 48 13.69 -11.89 -7.54
N GLN A 49 12.80 -11.06 -8.10
CA GLN A 49 13.00 -10.49 -9.43
C GLN A 49 14.13 -9.43 -9.45
N VAL A 50 14.22 -8.57 -8.42
CA VAL A 50 15.29 -7.57 -8.33
C VAL A 50 16.64 -8.28 -8.17
N GLU A 51 16.78 -9.19 -7.22
CA GLU A 51 18.03 -9.93 -6.97
C GLU A 51 18.47 -10.72 -8.21
N SER A 52 17.55 -11.40 -8.88
CA SER A 52 17.85 -12.18 -10.09
C SER A 52 18.27 -11.31 -11.28
N ARG A 53 17.56 -10.19 -11.51
CA ARG A 53 17.83 -9.33 -12.70
C ARG A 53 19.02 -8.41 -12.51
N THR A 54 19.49 -8.22 -11.27
CA THR A 54 20.71 -7.47 -10.96
C THR A 54 21.91 -8.39 -10.74
N ASP A 55 21.79 -9.68 -11.05
CA ASP A 55 22.85 -10.69 -10.81
C ASP A 55 23.37 -10.66 -9.36
N GLY A 56 22.49 -10.34 -8.41
CA GLY A 56 22.80 -10.23 -6.99
C GLY A 56 23.50 -8.93 -6.57
N ASN A 57 23.67 -7.94 -7.47
CA ASN A 57 24.24 -6.65 -7.09
C ASN A 57 23.31 -5.82 -6.20
N VAL A 58 21.99 -6.03 -6.29
CA VAL A 58 21.00 -5.45 -5.38
C VAL A 58 20.31 -6.56 -4.61
N ILE A 59 20.47 -6.56 -3.29
CA ILE A 59 19.85 -7.51 -2.36
C ILE A 59 18.68 -6.82 -1.65
N VAL A 60 17.55 -7.51 -1.50
CA VAL A 60 16.36 -6.98 -0.82
C VAL A 60 16.08 -7.75 0.46
N ASN A 61 16.21 -7.10 1.61
CA ASN A 61 15.85 -7.66 2.90
C ASN A 61 14.42 -7.26 3.27
N LEU A 62 13.57 -8.25 3.57
CA LEU A 62 12.15 -8.05 3.90
C LEU A 62 11.95 -7.92 5.41
N PHE A 63 11.11 -6.95 5.80
CA PHE A 63 10.73 -6.66 7.17
C PHE A 63 9.20 -6.58 7.28
N PRO A 64 8.50 -7.73 7.32
CA PRO A 64 7.05 -7.81 7.48
C PRO A 64 6.60 -7.49 8.92
N SER A 65 5.29 -7.52 9.15
CA SER A 65 4.65 -7.45 10.48
C SER A 65 5.04 -6.22 11.30
N GLY A 66 5.35 -5.11 10.65
CA GLY A 66 5.73 -3.87 11.33
C GLY A 66 7.07 -3.94 12.09
N GLN A 67 7.98 -4.84 11.70
CA GLN A 67 9.30 -5.00 12.35
C GLN A 67 10.10 -3.70 12.38
N LEU A 68 9.91 -2.80 11.41
CA LEU A 68 10.57 -1.50 11.36
C LEU A 68 9.66 -0.33 11.78
N GLY A 69 8.56 -0.62 12.46
CA GLY A 69 7.64 0.36 13.00
C GLY A 69 6.24 0.30 12.37
N ASN A 70 5.34 1.18 12.86
CA ASN A 70 4.01 1.36 12.29
C ASN A 70 4.05 2.18 10.98
N ASP A 71 2.89 2.35 10.32
CA ASP A 71 2.79 3.04 9.03
C ASP A 71 3.44 4.43 9.03
N ALA A 72 3.20 5.25 10.05
CA ALA A 72 3.78 6.59 10.16
C ALA A 72 5.31 6.52 10.35
N GLN A 73 5.79 5.61 11.19
CA GLN A 73 7.22 5.40 11.41
C GLN A 73 7.92 4.87 10.16
N MET A 74 7.26 4.00 9.36
CA MET A 74 7.81 3.54 8.08
C MET A 74 7.87 4.68 7.06
N ILE A 75 6.85 5.55 6.97
CA ILE A 75 6.89 6.75 6.10
C ILE A 75 8.06 7.67 6.51
N ASP A 76 8.22 7.95 7.79
CA ASP A 76 9.35 8.75 8.28
C ASP A 76 10.70 8.03 8.06
N GLY A 77 10.71 6.70 8.17
CA GLY A 77 11.88 5.86 7.92
C GLY A 77 12.38 5.94 6.48
N ILE A 78 11.47 5.87 5.48
CA ILE A 78 11.86 6.02 4.07
C ILE A 78 12.25 7.46 3.73
N ARG A 79 11.63 8.47 4.35
CA ARG A 79 12.03 9.87 4.17
C ARG A 79 13.43 10.16 4.69
N SER A 80 13.79 9.55 5.81
CA SER A 80 15.11 9.73 6.45
C SER A 80 16.20 8.80 5.92
N GLY A 81 15.86 7.81 5.08
CA GLY A 81 16.80 6.80 4.57
C GLY A 81 17.19 5.72 5.58
N ILE A 82 16.46 5.58 6.70
CA ILE A 82 16.62 4.46 7.65
C ILE A 82 16.03 3.18 7.06
N ILE A 83 14.93 3.32 6.31
CA ILE A 83 14.26 2.29 5.51
C ILE A 83 14.44 2.70 4.05
N ASP A 84 14.69 1.74 3.15
CA ASP A 84 14.88 2.04 1.74
C ASP A 84 13.56 2.00 0.97
N ILE A 85 12.70 1.01 1.23
CA ILE A 85 11.40 0.83 0.57
C ILE A 85 10.34 0.52 1.64
N ALA A 86 9.16 1.14 1.52
CA ALA A 86 8.03 0.77 2.34
C ALA A 86 6.75 0.64 1.50
N MET A 87 5.89 -0.30 1.89
CA MET A 87 4.55 -0.48 1.36
C MET A 87 3.55 -0.12 2.45
N VAL A 88 2.89 1.03 2.30
CA VAL A 88 1.99 1.62 3.29
C VAL A 88 0.72 2.10 2.60
N GLY A 89 -0.42 2.03 3.28
CA GLY A 89 -1.67 2.58 2.74
C GLY A 89 -1.53 4.05 2.34
N LEU A 90 -1.94 4.40 1.10
CA LEU A 90 -1.82 5.76 0.56
C LEU A 90 -2.49 6.81 1.46
N ASN A 91 -3.57 6.44 2.14
CA ASN A 91 -4.28 7.29 3.09
C ASN A 91 -3.43 7.71 4.30
N ASN A 92 -2.39 6.96 4.66
CA ASN A 92 -1.48 7.32 5.76
C ASN A 92 -0.50 8.44 5.38
N TYR A 93 -0.38 8.75 4.08
CA TYR A 93 0.38 9.89 3.58
C TYR A 93 -0.40 11.23 3.68
N SER A 94 -1.66 11.23 4.11
CA SER A 94 -2.47 12.46 4.19
C SER A 94 -1.92 13.52 5.16
N GLY A 95 -1.10 13.15 6.11
CA GLY A 95 -0.36 14.11 6.94
C GLY A 95 0.80 14.81 6.20
N LEU A 96 1.29 14.21 5.12
CA LEU A 96 2.37 14.72 4.29
C LEU A 96 1.82 15.34 3.00
N MET A 97 0.85 14.68 2.39
CA MET A 97 0.16 15.07 1.16
C MET A 97 -1.36 15.04 1.41
N PRO A 98 -1.96 16.12 1.98
CA PRO A 98 -3.37 16.11 2.39
C PRO A 98 -4.35 15.75 1.28
N GLU A 99 -4.06 16.15 0.05
CA GLU A 99 -4.87 15.85 -1.15
C GLU A 99 -4.89 14.36 -1.49
N SER A 100 -3.88 13.56 -1.10
CA SER A 100 -3.88 12.11 -1.34
C SER A 100 -5.05 11.39 -0.68
N ALA A 101 -5.67 11.99 0.35
CA ALA A 101 -6.87 11.46 0.97
C ALA A 101 -8.08 11.43 0.02
N ALA A 102 -8.03 12.13 -1.14
CA ALA A 102 -9.05 12.06 -2.18
C ALA A 102 -9.26 10.61 -2.68
N PHE A 103 -8.19 9.82 -2.77
CA PHE A 103 -8.27 8.42 -3.22
C PHE A 103 -9.03 7.50 -2.25
N THR A 104 -9.21 7.91 -1.01
CA THR A 104 -9.92 7.14 0.01
C THR A 104 -11.18 7.85 0.51
N LEU A 105 -11.65 8.87 -0.22
CA LEU A 105 -12.97 9.40 0.03
C LEU A 105 -14.03 8.29 -0.09
N PRO A 106 -15.05 8.30 0.76
CA PRO A 106 -16.07 7.26 0.73
C PRO A 106 -16.71 7.13 -0.66
N PHE A 107 -16.76 5.92 -1.19
CA PHE A 107 -17.35 5.60 -2.51
C PHE A 107 -16.73 6.35 -3.71
N MET A 108 -15.46 6.78 -3.59
CA MET A 108 -14.75 7.45 -4.69
C MET A 108 -14.67 6.58 -5.95
N PHE A 109 -14.41 5.29 -5.78
CA PHE A 109 -14.29 4.34 -6.89
C PHE A 109 -15.45 3.35 -6.88
N PRO A 110 -16.25 3.30 -7.94
CA PRO A 110 -17.37 2.35 -8.04
C PRO A 110 -16.90 0.91 -8.30
N THR A 111 -15.76 0.73 -8.97
CA THR A 111 -15.17 -0.59 -9.28
C THR A 111 -13.66 -0.58 -9.14
N ARG A 112 -13.04 -1.77 -9.04
CA ARG A 112 -11.56 -1.91 -9.07
C ARG A 112 -10.96 -1.38 -10.37
N GLU A 113 -11.61 -1.67 -11.49
CA GLU A 113 -11.15 -1.24 -12.81
C GLU A 113 -11.05 0.27 -12.88
N SER A 114 -12.05 1.00 -12.35
CA SER A 114 -12.01 2.47 -12.29
C SER A 114 -10.90 2.97 -11.37
N ALA A 115 -10.64 2.29 -10.25
CA ALA A 115 -9.52 2.62 -9.37
C ALA A 115 -8.17 2.40 -10.07
N TYR A 116 -7.98 1.26 -10.73
CA TYR A 116 -6.74 0.95 -11.45
C TYR A 116 -6.52 1.92 -12.61
N GLN A 117 -7.55 2.24 -13.38
CA GLN A 117 -7.47 3.21 -14.47
C GLN A 117 -6.95 4.57 -14.00
N VAL A 118 -7.41 5.04 -12.85
CA VAL A 118 -6.98 6.30 -12.25
C VAL A 118 -5.56 6.21 -11.70
N LEU A 119 -5.27 5.14 -10.95
CA LEU A 119 -3.98 4.95 -10.26
C LEU A 119 -2.83 4.71 -11.25
N ASP A 120 -3.09 4.01 -12.36
CA ASP A 120 -2.08 3.73 -13.38
C ASP A 120 -2.02 4.83 -14.46
N GLY A 121 -3.02 5.74 -14.46
CA GLY A 121 -3.09 6.87 -15.36
C GLY A 121 -2.31 8.10 -14.89
N SER A 122 -2.48 9.20 -15.61
CA SER A 122 -1.79 10.47 -15.32
C SER A 122 -2.09 11.04 -13.92
N VAL A 123 -3.27 10.74 -13.36
CA VAL A 123 -3.65 11.21 -12.02
C VAL A 123 -2.80 10.51 -10.95
N GLY A 124 -2.70 9.17 -11.01
CA GLY A 124 -1.86 8.41 -10.08
C GLY A 124 -0.38 8.72 -10.28
N GLN A 125 0.09 8.81 -11.54
CA GLN A 125 1.46 9.21 -11.82
C GLN A 125 1.81 10.57 -11.21
N GLY A 126 0.89 11.54 -11.28
CA GLY A 126 1.07 12.84 -10.63
C GLY A 126 1.27 12.75 -9.12
N VAL A 127 0.60 11.80 -8.46
CA VAL A 127 0.80 11.55 -7.01
C VAL A 127 2.15 10.89 -6.73
N LEU A 128 2.57 9.92 -7.56
CA LEU A 128 3.91 9.31 -7.44
C LEU A 128 5.02 10.36 -7.63
N ASP A 129 4.85 11.25 -8.60
CA ASP A 129 5.81 12.33 -8.87
C ASP A 129 5.88 13.33 -7.71
N GLN A 130 4.72 13.69 -7.12
CA GLN A 130 4.65 14.59 -5.97
C GLN A 130 5.38 14.04 -4.74
N MET A 131 5.45 12.72 -4.56
CA MET A 131 6.24 12.10 -3.48
C MET A 131 7.71 12.57 -3.52
N GLY A 132 8.22 12.95 -4.70
CA GLY A 132 9.57 13.50 -4.88
C GLY A 132 9.83 14.77 -4.08
N GLU A 133 8.82 15.60 -3.85
CA GLU A 133 8.93 16.81 -3.04
C GLU A 133 9.26 16.52 -1.56
N PHE A 134 8.99 15.28 -1.14
CA PHE A 134 9.20 14.79 0.23
C PHE A 134 10.40 13.83 0.35
N GLY A 135 11.25 13.76 -0.69
CA GLY A 135 12.42 12.88 -0.70
C GLY A 135 12.12 11.42 -0.98
N LEU A 136 10.96 11.13 -1.57
CA LEU A 136 10.50 9.79 -1.89
C LEU A 136 10.40 9.56 -3.39
N ARG A 137 10.67 8.35 -3.83
CA ARG A 137 10.38 7.84 -5.17
C ARG A 137 9.16 6.94 -5.09
N GLY A 138 8.04 7.38 -5.68
CA GLY A 138 6.87 6.52 -5.83
C GLY A 138 7.13 5.44 -6.86
N LEU A 139 6.84 4.17 -6.53
CA LEU A 139 7.08 3.00 -7.37
C LEU A 139 5.80 2.37 -7.91
N GLY A 140 4.64 2.70 -7.34
CA GLY A 140 3.35 2.21 -7.80
C GLY A 140 2.32 2.04 -6.68
N PHE A 141 1.13 1.59 -7.08
CA PHE A 141 -0.02 1.43 -6.17
C PHE A 141 -0.51 -0.02 -6.13
N PRO A 142 0.06 -0.86 -5.24
CA PRO A 142 -0.54 -2.16 -4.93
C PRO A 142 -1.95 -1.99 -4.35
N GLU A 143 -2.75 -3.05 -4.40
CA GLU A 143 -4.08 -3.06 -3.82
C GLU A 143 -4.07 -3.51 -2.36
N ASN A 144 -4.75 -2.76 -1.49
CA ASN A 144 -5.21 -3.28 -0.22
C ASN A 144 -6.64 -3.83 -0.36
N GLY A 145 -7.48 -3.19 -1.17
CA GLY A 145 -8.82 -3.61 -1.54
C GLY A 145 -9.93 -2.70 -1.04
N TYR A 146 -11.19 -3.10 -1.26
CA TYR A 146 -12.35 -2.41 -0.70
C TYR A 146 -12.48 -2.67 0.80
N ARG A 147 -12.67 -1.59 1.56
CA ARG A 147 -12.85 -1.62 3.00
C ARG A 147 -14.27 -2.01 3.36
N ASN A 148 -14.38 -2.92 4.31
CA ASN A 148 -15.61 -3.45 4.86
C ASN A 148 -15.60 -3.30 6.37
N MET A 149 -16.78 -3.18 7.00
CA MET A 149 -16.89 -2.98 8.45
C MET A 149 -17.02 -4.31 9.16
N THR A 150 -16.29 -4.49 10.28
CA THR A 150 -16.52 -5.59 11.22
C THR A 150 -16.88 -5.07 12.60
N ASN A 151 -17.65 -5.83 13.37
CA ASN A 151 -18.03 -5.50 14.75
C ASN A 151 -18.60 -6.71 15.47
N ASN A 152 -18.85 -6.57 16.82
CA ASN A 152 -19.47 -7.60 17.67
C ASN A 152 -20.92 -7.28 18.07
N ARG A 153 -21.51 -6.19 17.53
CA ARG A 153 -22.88 -5.77 17.88
C ARG A 153 -23.94 -6.41 16.98
N GLY A 154 -23.65 -6.57 15.69
CA GLY A 154 -24.57 -7.12 14.70
C GLY A 154 -24.27 -6.68 13.27
N PRO A 155 -25.05 -7.20 12.29
CA PRO A 155 -24.89 -6.80 10.90
C PRO A 155 -25.14 -5.31 10.70
N ILE A 156 -24.27 -4.64 9.95
CA ILE A 156 -24.42 -3.24 9.53
C ILE A 156 -25.09 -3.24 8.16
N LYS A 157 -26.34 -2.76 8.09
CA LYS A 157 -27.14 -2.70 6.87
C LYS A 157 -27.36 -1.27 6.38
N VAL A 158 -27.52 -0.34 7.32
CA VAL A 158 -27.81 1.08 7.06
C VAL A 158 -26.91 1.96 7.92
N PRO A 159 -26.75 3.26 7.59
CA PRO A 159 -25.92 4.20 8.36
C PRO A 159 -26.23 4.25 9.86
N ALA A 160 -27.50 4.06 10.22
CA ALA A 160 -27.92 4.09 11.63
C ALA A 160 -27.28 2.98 12.49
N ASP A 161 -26.89 1.84 11.88
CA ASP A 161 -26.27 0.71 12.58
C ASP A 161 -24.85 1.02 13.03
N VAL A 162 -24.20 2.03 12.42
CA VAL A 162 -22.83 2.48 12.77
C VAL A 162 -22.82 3.38 14.00
N LYS A 163 -23.98 3.97 14.33
CA LYS A 163 -24.07 4.96 15.40
C LYS A 163 -23.60 4.42 16.75
N GLY A 164 -22.70 5.18 17.38
CA GLY A 164 -22.16 4.90 18.72
C GLY A 164 -21.16 3.75 18.78
N LEU A 165 -20.72 3.17 17.64
CA LEU A 165 -19.60 2.23 17.60
C LEU A 165 -18.30 2.92 18.00
N GLN A 166 -17.51 2.30 18.86
CA GLN A 166 -16.11 2.67 19.07
C GLN A 166 -15.33 2.14 17.87
N MET A 167 -15.26 2.94 16.83
CA MET A 167 -14.74 2.53 15.54
C MET A 167 -13.24 2.80 15.45
N ARG A 168 -12.43 1.75 15.29
CA ARG A 168 -11.04 1.96 14.97
C ARG A 168 -10.90 2.54 13.56
N VAL A 169 -10.07 3.54 13.44
CA VAL A 169 -9.60 4.07 12.14
C VAL A 169 -8.07 4.09 12.12
N ASN A 170 -7.51 4.10 10.91
CA ASN A 170 -6.10 4.40 10.72
C ASN A 170 -5.86 5.92 10.67
N ASN A 171 -4.68 6.37 10.26
CA ASN A 171 -4.33 7.80 10.17
C ASN A 171 -4.98 8.50 8.96
N SER A 172 -6.19 8.11 8.55
CA SER A 172 -6.93 8.71 7.44
C SER A 172 -7.91 9.76 7.92
N ILE A 173 -7.72 10.99 7.48
CA ILE A 173 -8.65 12.10 7.74
C ILE A 173 -10.02 11.81 7.10
N ALA A 174 -10.05 11.24 5.89
CA ALA A 174 -11.30 10.93 5.18
C ALA A 174 -12.13 9.88 5.93
N LEU A 175 -11.51 8.78 6.37
CA LEU A 175 -12.20 7.71 7.11
C LEU A 175 -12.63 8.18 8.52
N ASN A 176 -11.78 8.95 9.20
CA ASN A 176 -12.15 9.54 10.50
C ASN A 176 -13.41 10.39 10.37
N ASN A 177 -13.43 11.30 9.39
CA ASN A 177 -14.59 12.16 9.15
C ASN A 177 -15.83 11.39 8.71
N MET A 178 -15.64 10.31 7.93
CA MET A 178 -16.74 9.43 7.51
C MET A 178 -17.43 8.78 8.72
N PHE A 179 -16.66 8.13 9.58
CA PHE A 179 -17.23 7.47 10.75
C PHE A 179 -17.84 8.45 11.76
N ALA A 180 -17.23 9.62 11.93
CA ALA A 180 -17.82 10.69 12.73
C ALA A 180 -19.16 11.18 12.14
N ALA A 181 -19.26 11.35 10.82
CA ALA A 181 -20.49 11.74 10.13
C ALA A 181 -21.60 10.66 10.27
N LEU A 182 -21.22 9.39 10.31
CA LEU A 182 -22.13 8.26 10.55
C LEU A 182 -22.52 8.12 12.04
N GLY A 183 -21.98 8.96 12.92
CA GLY A 183 -22.28 8.97 14.35
C GLY A 183 -21.54 7.91 15.18
N ALA A 184 -20.51 7.31 14.64
CA ALA A 184 -19.55 6.51 15.41
C ALA A 184 -18.58 7.39 16.21
N ASN A 185 -17.78 6.76 17.07
CA ASN A 185 -16.70 7.38 17.83
C ASN A 185 -15.36 6.86 17.26
N PRO A 186 -14.77 7.53 16.27
CA PRO A 186 -13.53 7.05 15.64
C PRO A 186 -12.34 7.19 16.60
N GLN A 187 -11.51 6.14 16.64
CA GLN A 187 -10.30 6.03 17.45
C GLN A 187 -9.12 5.69 16.53
N GLN A 188 -8.08 6.52 16.51
CA GLN A 188 -6.87 6.22 15.71
C GLN A 188 -5.97 5.25 16.47
N ILE A 189 -5.82 4.04 15.93
CA ILE A 189 -4.99 2.98 16.52
C ILE A 189 -4.15 2.36 15.38
N PRO A 190 -2.80 2.20 15.56
CA PRO A 190 -1.97 1.47 14.61
C PRO A 190 -2.49 0.05 14.39
N VAL A 191 -2.34 -0.48 13.16
CA VAL A 191 -2.86 -1.81 12.84
C VAL A 191 -2.23 -2.92 13.69
N ALA A 192 -0.98 -2.78 14.07
CA ALA A 192 -0.29 -3.74 14.94
C ALA A 192 -0.90 -3.86 16.36
N GLU A 193 -1.61 -2.82 16.82
CA GLU A 193 -2.25 -2.79 18.14
C GLU A 193 -3.75 -3.15 18.07
N LEU A 194 -4.30 -3.25 16.84
CA LEU A 194 -5.73 -3.35 16.62
C LEU A 194 -6.34 -4.65 17.17
N TYR A 195 -5.68 -5.80 16.96
CA TYR A 195 -6.17 -7.07 17.47
C TYR A 195 -6.43 -7.01 18.98
N THR A 196 -5.44 -6.56 19.74
CA THR A 196 -5.54 -6.42 21.20
C THR A 196 -6.57 -5.36 21.60
N ALA A 197 -6.71 -4.26 20.84
CA ALA A 197 -7.70 -3.23 21.11
C ALA A 197 -9.15 -3.75 20.90
N LEU A 198 -9.37 -4.62 19.90
CA LEU A 198 -10.65 -5.32 19.68
C LEU A 198 -10.91 -6.37 20.76
N GLU A 199 -9.91 -7.21 21.06
CA GLU A 199 -10.00 -8.27 22.07
C GLU A 199 -10.35 -7.71 23.46
N THR A 200 -9.73 -6.60 23.84
CA THR A 200 -9.95 -5.95 25.15
C THR A 200 -11.13 -4.98 25.18
N GLY A 201 -11.79 -4.74 24.04
CA GLY A 201 -12.94 -3.85 23.94
C GLY A 201 -12.61 -2.35 24.05
N VAL A 202 -11.35 -1.95 23.79
CA VAL A 202 -10.98 -0.52 23.63
C VAL A 202 -11.70 0.07 22.44
N VAL A 203 -11.84 -0.72 21.36
CA VAL A 203 -12.73 -0.49 20.24
C VAL A 203 -13.61 -1.72 20.01
N ASP A 204 -14.83 -1.52 19.49
CA ASP A 204 -15.79 -2.60 19.24
C ASP A 204 -16.00 -2.87 17.73
N ALA A 205 -15.38 -2.07 16.89
CA ALA A 205 -15.48 -2.17 15.44
C ALA A 205 -14.22 -1.67 14.74
N GLN A 206 -14.03 -2.14 13.52
CA GLN A 206 -12.96 -1.71 12.63
C GLN A 206 -13.40 -1.77 11.16
N ASP A 207 -12.58 -1.21 10.26
CA ASP A 207 -12.79 -1.27 8.84
C ASP A 207 -11.50 -1.68 8.11
N HIS A 208 -11.53 -2.80 7.42
CA HIS A 208 -10.44 -3.23 6.55
C HIS A 208 -10.94 -4.00 5.33
N PRO A 209 -10.08 -4.14 4.30
CA PRO A 209 -10.30 -5.10 3.24
C PRO A 209 -10.33 -6.54 3.76
N ILE A 210 -10.93 -7.43 2.96
CA ILE A 210 -11.11 -8.85 3.31
C ILE A 210 -9.77 -9.52 3.62
N GLY A 211 -8.76 -9.32 2.77
CA GLY A 211 -7.43 -9.92 2.98
C GLY A 211 -6.80 -9.53 4.30
N VAL A 212 -6.92 -8.25 4.71
CA VAL A 212 -6.41 -7.76 6.00
C VAL A 212 -7.22 -8.35 7.16
N THR A 213 -8.55 -8.41 7.04
CA THR A 213 -9.39 -9.01 8.08
C THR A 213 -9.01 -10.47 8.34
N LEU A 214 -8.69 -11.22 7.27
CA LEU A 214 -8.25 -12.61 7.37
C LEU A 214 -6.80 -12.71 7.89
N SER A 215 -5.84 -12.00 7.28
CA SER A 215 -4.41 -12.15 7.59
C SER A 215 -4.04 -11.70 9.00
N PHE A 216 -4.70 -10.65 9.52
CA PHE A 216 -4.55 -10.19 10.90
C PHE A 216 -5.44 -10.93 11.89
N LYS A 217 -6.20 -11.93 11.44
CA LYS A 217 -7.09 -12.78 12.26
C LYS A 217 -8.15 -12.01 13.04
N PHE A 218 -8.66 -10.92 12.48
CA PHE A 218 -9.70 -10.15 13.17
C PHE A 218 -10.99 -10.96 13.36
N TYR A 219 -11.20 -12.04 12.61
CA TYR A 219 -12.28 -12.99 12.79
C TYR A 219 -12.27 -13.71 14.15
N GLU A 220 -11.13 -13.79 14.83
CA GLU A 220 -11.05 -14.36 16.19
C GLU A 220 -11.67 -13.45 17.25
N VAL A 221 -11.82 -12.15 16.96
CA VAL A 221 -12.26 -11.10 17.89
C VAL A 221 -13.41 -10.22 17.35
N GLN A 222 -13.96 -10.58 16.17
CA GLN A 222 -15.05 -9.87 15.50
C GLN A 222 -16.05 -10.87 14.90
N ASP A 223 -17.32 -10.80 15.32
CA ASP A 223 -18.35 -11.77 14.94
C ASP A 223 -18.99 -11.48 13.57
N TYR A 224 -19.08 -10.21 13.18
CA TYR A 224 -19.83 -9.76 12.01
C TYR A 224 -18.93 -9.01 11.04
N LEU A 225 -19.00 -9.41 9.75
CA LEU A 225 -18.43 -8.70 8.62
C LEU A 225 -19.58 -8.19 7.75
N SER A 226 -19.68 -6.90 7.54
CA SER A 226 -20.65 -6.29 6.62
C SER A 226 -19.94 -5.74 5.39
N MET A 227 -20.37 -6.21 4.21
CA MET A 227 -19.76 -5.90 2.90
C MET A 227 -20.15 -4.50 2.46
N THR A 228 -19.73 -3.50 3.22
CA THR A 228 -20.07 -2.09 3.00
C THR A 228 -19.35 -1.47 1.81
N GLN A 229 -18.17 -1.97 1.45
CA GLN A 229 -17.34 -1.50 0.33
C GLN A 229 -17.25 0.03 0.27
N HIS A 230 -17.22 0.66 1.43
CA HIS A 230 -17.41 2.10 1.60
C HIS A 230 -16.22 2.95 1.16
N ALA A 231 -15.03 2.35 0.99
CA ALA A 231 -13.86 3.02 0.45
C ALA A 231 -12.92 2.02 -0.21
N TYR A 232 -12.36 2.39 -1.36
CA TYR A 232 -11.23 1.70 -1.94
C TYR A 232 -9.94 2.14 -1.23
N SER A 233 -9.04 1.22 -0.99
CA SER A 233 -7.80 1.48 -0.24
C SER A 233 -6.57 1.07 -1.07
N PRO A 234 -5.97 1.98 -1.84
CA PRO A 234 -4.70 1.70 -2.48
C PRO A 234 -3.57 1.71 -1.46
N LEU A 235 -2.58 0.85 -1.66
CA LEU A 235 -1.27 0.98 -1.04
C LEU A 235 -0.40 1.92 -1.89
N ALA A 236 0.65 2.46 -1.30
CA ALA A 236 1.75 3.10 -2.02
C ALA A 236 3.02 2.30 -1.73
N LEU A 237 3.65 1.80 -2.78
CA LEU A 237 5.02 1.32 -2.74
C LEU A 237 5.93 2.52 -3.01
N ALA A 238 6.71 2.92 -2.03
CA ALA A 238 7.59 4.08 -2.12
C ALA A 238 8.99 3.76 -1.63
N MET A 239 9.99 4.39 -2.23
CA MET A 239 11.41 4.22 -1.93
C MET A 239 12.02 5.55 -1.50
N ASN A 240 13.05 5.51 -0.65
CA ASN A 240 13.88 6.67 -0.40
C ASN A 240 14.54 7.14 -1.70
N ASN A 241 14.41 8.43 -2.03
CA ASN A 241 14.93 8.95 -3.31
C ASN A 241 16.46 8.85 -3.40
N GLY A 242 17.18 9.08 -2.30
CA GLY A 242 18.64 8.94 -2.27
C GLY A 242 19.10 7.50 -2.45
N ALA A 243 18.38 6.53 -1.88
CA ALA A 243 18.65 5.10 -2.11
C ALA A 243 18.39 4.72 -3.57
N PHE A 244 17.33 5.24 -4.19
CA PHE A 244 17.04 5.03 -5.61
C PHE A 244 18.12 5.66 -6.51
N GLU A 245 18.51 6.90 -6.26
CA GLU A 245 19.55 7.62 -7.03
C GLU A 245 20.94 6.99 -6.84
N GLY A 246 21.18 6.29 -5.75
CA GLY A 246 22.43 5.54 -5.50
C GLY A 246 22.58 4.28 -6.36
N LEU A 247 21.49 3.78 -6.96
CA LEU A 247 21.51 2.67 -7.90
C LEU A 247 22.04 3.12 -9.26
N SER A 248 22.69 2.22 -10.00
CA SER A 248 23.03 2.46 -11.41
C SER A 248 21.76 2.63 -12.28
N ALA A 249 21.90 3.22 -13.46
CA ALA A 249 20.76 3.44 -14.37
C ALA A 249 20.05 2.12 -14.75
N ASP A 250 20.80 1.04 -14.91
CA ASP A 250 20.25 -0.28 -15.21
C ASP A 250 19.50 -0.85 -14.01
N GLU A 251 20.04 -0.74 -12.80
CA GLU A 251 19.39 -1.18 -11.57
C GLU A 251 18.12 -0.36 -11.27
N GLN A 252 18.15 0.96 -11.50
CA GLN A 252 16.95 1.81 -11.40
C GLN A 252 15.85 1.35 -12.37
N ALA A 253 16.21 1.04 -13.63
CA ALA A 253 15.26 0.53 -14.61
C ALA A 253 14.68 -0.83 -14.18
N ILE A 254 15.50 -1.73 -13.62
CA ILE A 254 15.07 -3.02 -13.08
C ILE A 254 14.09 -2.80 -11.92
N VAL A 255 14.43 -1.97 -10.94
CA VAL A 255 13.56 -1.68 -9.79
C VAL A 255 12.20 -1.14 -10.23
N LEU A 256 12.17 -0.19 -11.17
CA LEU A 256 10.91 0.35 -11.70
C LEU A 256 10.09 -0.70 -12.46
N GLY A 257 10.74 -1.48 -13.34
CA GLY A 257 10.07 -2.53 -14.10
C GLY A 257 9.51 -3.64 -13.20
N VAL A 258 10.31 -4.11 -12.24
CA VAL A 258 9.87 -5.11 -11.26
C VAL A 258 8.76 -4.59 -10.36
N SER A 259 8.78 -3.31 -9.98
CA SER A 259 7.69 -2.70 -9.19
C SER A 259 6.36 -2.76 -9.95
N ALA A 260 6.35 -2.42 -11.23
CA ALA A 260 5.14 -2.48 -12.05
C ALA A 260 4.61 -3.92 -12.18
N GLU A 261 5.50 -4.89 -12.42
CA GLU A 261 5.13 -6.31 -12.49
C GLU A 261 4.60 -6.85 -11.15
N ALA A 262 5.24 -6.46 -10.04
CA ALA A 262 4.82 -6.86 -8.69
C ALA A 262 3.44 -6.29 -8.32
N VAL A 263 3.17 -5.03 -8.68
CA VAL A 263 1.85 -4.41 -8.52
C VAL A 263 0.79 -5.17 -9.31
N ALA A 264 1.04 -5.46 -10.59
CA ALA A 264 0.10 -6.18 -11.44
C ALA A 264 -0.19 -7.59 -10.88
N MET A 265 0.85 -8.35 -10.54
CA MET A 265 0.71 -9.69 -9.94
C MET A 265 -0.09 -9.66 -8.64
N GLN A 266 0.17 -8.70 -7.75
CA GLN A 266 -0.52 -8.60 -6.46
C GLN A 266 -2.00 -8.26 -6.64
N ARG A 267 -2.35 -7.37 -7.58
CA ARG A 267 -3.75 -7.04 -7.91
C ARG A 267 -4.50 -8.24 -8.49
N GLU A 268 -3.86 -9.01 -9.38
CA GLU A 268 -4.43 -10.26 -9.90
C GLU A 268 -4.69 -11.27 -8.77
N LEU A 269 -3.76 -11.44 -7.85
CA LEU A 269 -3.93 -12.32 -6.69
C LEU A 269 -5.05 -11.83 -5.76
N SER A 270 -5.17 -10.51 -5.55
CA SER A 270 -6.22 -9.93 -4.72
C SER A 270 -7.62 -10.26 -5.28
N ILE A 271 -7.81 -10.10 -6.59
CA ILE A 271 -9.06 -10.43 -7.27
C ILE A 271 -9.31 -11.95 -7.20
N ALA A 272 -8.32 -12.75 -7.57
CA ALA A 272 -8.47 -14.21 -7.66
C ALA A 272 -8.78 -14.90 -6.32
N LYS A 273 -8.33 -14.32 -5.21
CA LYS A 273 -8.46 -14.92 -3.88
C LYS A 273 -9.59 -14.34 -3.03
N GLU A 274 -10.29 -13.30 -3.47
CA GLU A 274 -11.27 -12.60 -2.61
C GLU A 274 -12.39 -13.52 -2.14
N ASP A 275 -12.99 -14.30 -3.04
CA ASP A 275 -14.08 -15.23 -2.70
C ASP A 275 -13.60 -16.35 -1.75
N ASP A 276 -12.39 -16.86 -1.95
CA ASP A 276 -11.79 -17.87 -1.07
C ASP A 276 -11.51 -17.27 0.33
N MET A 277 -11.06 -16.02 0.40
CA MET A 277 -10.83 -15.34 1.67
C MET A 277 -12.14 -15.08 2.42
N ILE A 278 -13.21 -14.70 1.71
CA ILE A 278 -14.54 -14.55 2.33
C ILE A 278 -15.05 -15.89 2.86
N ALA A 279 -14.91 -16.97 2.06
CA ALA A 279 -15.32 -18.31 2.48
C ALA A 279 -14.52 -18.80 3.70
N ALA A 280 -13.25 -18.45 3.80
CA ALA A 280 -12.42 -18.76 4.97
C ALA A 280 -12.92 -18.02 6.22
N LEU A 281 -13.24 -16.72 6.12
CA LEU A 281 -13.81 -15.95 7.24
C LEU A 281 -15.15 -16.53 7.71
N GLU A 282 -16.02 -16.97 6.78
CA GLU A 282 -17.28 -17.64 7.11
C GLU A 282 -17.04 -19.00 7.80
N ALA A 283 -16.06 -19.77 7.32
CA ALA A 283 -15.69 -21.07 7.92
C ALA A 283 -15.08 -20.90 9.32
N ASP A 284 -14.37 -19.81 9.57
CA ASP A 284 -13.77 -19.45 10.85
C ASP A 284 -14.79 -18.78 11.81
N GLY A 285 -16.08 -18.69 11.43
CA GLY A 285 -17.18 -18.33 12.29
C GLY A 285 -17.73 -16.91 12.14
N MET A 286 -17.17 -16.08 11.24
CA MET A 286 -17.75 -14.75 10.98
C MET A 286 -19.11 -14.84 10.28
N THR A 287 -20.06 -14.05 10.71
CA THR A 287 -21.31 -13.84 9.98
C THR A 287 -21.10 -12.76 8.91
N VAL A 288 -21.07 -13.15 7.65
CA VAL A 288 -20.89 -12.24 6.51
C VAL A 288 -22.25 -11.69 6.04
N ASN A 289 -22.46 -10.39 6.22
CA ASN A 289 -23.65 -9.67 5.78
C ASN A 289 -23.40 -9.00 4.43
N ARG A 290 -24.15 -9.39 3.40
CA ARG A 290 -24.10 -8.81 2.05
C ARG A 290 -25.29 -7.87 1.77
N ASP A 291 -26.23 -7.77 2.70
CA ASP A 291 -27.43 -6.91 2.60
C ASP A 291 -27.13 -5.54 3.21
N VAL A 292 -26.50 -4.67 2.40
CA VAL A 292 -26.09 -3.31 2.78
C VAL A 292 -26.74 -2.28 1.85
N ASP A 293 -27.40 -1.28 2.40
CA ASP A 293 -27.94 -0.15 1.63
C ASP A 293 -26.82 0.85 1.30
N GLY A 294 -26.06 0.55 0.26
CA GLY A 294 -24.96 1.40 -0.21
C GLY A 294 -25.41 2.81 -0.61
N ALA A 295 -26.64 2.97 -1.13
CA ALA A 295 -27.18 4.27 -1.50
C ALA A 295 -27.43 5.16 -0.27
N ALA A 296 -27.96 4.58 0.80
CA ALA A 296 -28.13 5.30 2.07
C ALA A 296 -26.78 5.72 2.66
N PHE A 297 -25.75 4.87 2.59
CA PHE A 297 -24.39 5.24 3.02
C PHE A 297 -23.81 6.36 2.16
N GLN A 298 -23.91 6.29 0.82
CA GLN A 298 -23.44 7.35 -0.07
C GLN A 298 -24.08 8.70 0.25
N GLU A 299 -25.38 8.73 0.51
CA GLU A 299 -26.10 9.96 0.90
C GLU A 299 -25.58 10.51 2.23
N ALA A 300 -25.42 9.64 3.24
CA ALA A 300 -25.01 10.02 4.59
C ALA A 300 -23.58 10.60 4.65
N VAL A 301 -22.71 10.24 3.70
CA VAL A 301 -21.30 10.68 3.69
C VAL A 301 -21.02 11.87 2.77
N LYS A 302 -22.02 12.43 2.08
CA LYS A 302 -21.84 13.64 1.26
C LYS A 302 -21.15 14.80 1.99
N PRO A 303 -21.46 15.10 3.27
CA PRO A 303 -20.75 16.15 4.00
C PRO A 303 -19.24 15.94 4.13
N VAL A 304 -18.76 14.69 4.05
CA VAL A 304 -17.32 14.37 4.08
C VAL A 304 -16.62 14.88 2.83
N TRP A 305 -17.25 14.69 1.66
CA TRP A 305 -16.76 15.22 0.38
C TRP A 305 -16.71 16.74 0.38
N GLU A 306 -17.80 17.37 0.83
CA GLU A 306 -17.89 18.83 0.92
C GLU A 306 -16.81 19.42 1.82
N ALA A 307 -16.60 18.82 2.99
CA ALA A 307 -15.56 19.21 3.93
C ALA A 307 -14.15 19.04 3.34
N PHE A 308 -13.91 17.91 2.65
CA PHE A 308 -12.63 17.64 2.00
C PHE A 308 -12.34 18.67 0.89
N ILE A 309 -13.30 18.91 -0.01
CA ILE A 309 -13.18 19.87 -1.11
C ILE A 309 -12.96 21.29 -0.58
N LYS A 310 -13.66 21.66 0.48
CA LYS A 310 -13.48 22.97 1.14
C LYS A 310 -12.06 23.15 1.70
N ALA A 311 -11.46 22.10 2.22
CA ALA A 311 -10.12 22.15 2.84
C ALA A 311 -8.98 22.06 1.82
N ASN A 312 -9.14 21.22 0.77
CA ASN A 312 -8.04 20.83 -0.13
C ASN A 312 -8.26 21.29 -1.59
N GLY A 313 -9.43 21.88 -1.89
CA GLY A 313 -9.85 22.16 -3.26
C GLY A 313 -10.43 20.93 -3.96
N ASP A 314 -11.02 21.14 -5.13
CA ASP A 314 -11.72 20.11 -5.90
C ASP A 314 -10.91 19.52 -7.06
N LYS A 315 -9.73 20.08 -7.35
CA LYS A 315 -8.93 19.75 -8.54
C LYS A 315 -8.64 18.25 -8.66
N LEU A 316 -8.08 17.64 -7.58
CA LEU A 316 -7.74 16.21 -7.61
C LEU A 316 -8.99 15.34 -7.59
N VAL A 317 -10.03 15.71 -6.82
CA VAL A 317 -11.32 15.02 -6.80
C VAL A 317 -11.93 14.96 -8.20
N ASN A 318 -12.00 16.12 -8.88
CA ASN A 318 -12.54 16.19 -10.25
C ASN A 318 -11.70 15.39 -11.25
N ALA A 319 -10.36 15.42 -11.14
CA ALA A 319 -9.48 14.64 -11.98
C ALA A 319 -9.69 13.13 -11.79
N ILE A 320 -9.85 12.67 -10.55
CA ILE A 320 -10.17 11.26 -10.24
C ILE A 320 -11.53 10.89 -10.85
N LEU A 321 -12.58 11.68 -10.61
CA LEU A 321 -13.93 11.42 -11.13
C LEU A 321 -14.00 11.42 -12.66
N GLU A 322 -13.20 12.23 -13.31
CA GLU A 322 -13.13 12.25 -14.78
C GLU A 322 -12.38 11.02 -15.31
N ALA A 323 -11.27 10.66 -14.70
CA ALA A 323 -10.46 9.51 -15.11
C ALA A 323 -11.10 8.15 -14.73
N SER A 324 -12.12 8.14 -13.85
CA SER A 324 -12.87 6.93 -13.45
C SER A 324 -14.01 6.55 -14.41
N LYS A 325 -14.30 7.37 -15.43
CA LYS A 325 -15.36 7.14 -16.40
C LYS A 325 -14.92 6.19 -17.50
#